data_0970e9d0c2b06c9f18acb0c4df4aa2ae
#
_entry.id   0970e9d0c2b06c9f18acb0c4df4aa2ae
#
_cell.length_a   1.000
_cell.length_b   1.000
_cell.length_c   1.000
_cell.angle_alpha   90.00
_cell.angle_beta   90.00
_cell.angle_gamma   90.00
#
_symmetry.space_group_name_H-M   'P 1'
#
loop_
_entity.id
_entity.type
_entity.pdbx_description
1 polymer ?
#
loop_
_entity_poly.entity_id
_entity_poly.type
_entity_poly.pdbx_seq_one_letter_code
_entity_poly.pdbx_strand_id
1 'polypeptide(L)'
;MQPKGFMPYYENPEIEVEIDIRGRYLMMACDIEYSLLNIMAYSAPDPQNQVRRFKKMMMNQKIECTIADLKKYKPTYYDQYKDVLDELEEFRLIRNDMAHHTIEFHDNNDLTKFRTLFIDEDNGIEVMKYREYTLSFMAESVVRFRKSNKVLTELVFRLKNDYNESHKP
;
A
#
# COMPACT_ATOMS: atom_id res chain seq x y z
N MET A 1 4.83 31.50 -33.31
CA MET A 1 4.05 30.34 -33.74
C MET A 1 3.97 29.40 -32.53
N GLN A 2 2.86 29.38 -31.79
CA GLN A 2 2.68 28.38 -30.72
C GLN A 2 2.44 27.02 -31.41
N PRO A 3 3.06 25.93 -30.93
CA PRO A 3 2.76 24.59 -31.42
C PRO A 3 1.27 24.29 -31.13
N LYS A 4 0.51 24.09 -32.18
CA LYS A 4 -0.87 23.61 -32.10
C LYS A 4 -0.84 22.24 -31.42
N GLY A 5 -1.46 22.12 -30.25
CA GLY A 5 -1.79 20.82 -29.69
C GLY A 5 -1.21 20.48 -28.32
N PHE A 6 -0.57 21.40 -27.61
CA PHE A 6 -0.20 21.15 -26.21
C PHE A 6 -1.30 21.73 -25.32
N MET A 7 -2.26 20.90 -24.91
CA MET A 7 -3.10 21.25 -23.76
C MET A 7 -2.17 21.37 -22.54
N PRO A 8 -2.27 22.43 -21.76
CA PRO A 8 -1.59 22.49 -20.48
C PRO A 8 -1.95 21.25 -19.66
N TYR A 9 -0.97 20.67 -18.98
CA TYR A 9 -1.10 19.43 -18.22
C TYR A 9 -2.29 19.44 -17.24
N TYR A 10 -2.68 20.59 -16.72
CA TYR A 10 -3.80 20.80 -15.79
C TYR A 10 -5.17 21.01 -16.45
N GLU A 11 -5.27 20.92 -17.77
CA GLU A 11 -6.55 21.02 -18.50
C GLU A 11 -7.03 19.67 -19.06
N ASN A 12 -6.29 18.57 -18.79
CA ASN A 12 -6.70 17.24 -19.19
C ASN A 12 -7.36 16.52 -18.01
N PRO A 13 -8.71 16.30 -18.04
CA PRO A 13 -9.44 15.66 -16.96
C PRO A 13 -8.94 14.24 -16.62
N GLU A 14 -8.44 13.48 -17.58
CA GLU A 14 -7.90 12.14 -17.35
C GLU A 14 -6.65 12.22 -16.48
N ILE A 15 -5.75 13.15 -16.79
CA ILE A 15 -4.51 13.36 -16.02
C ILE A 15 -4.83 13.81 -14.59
N GLU A 16 -5.80 14.70 -14.41
CA GLU A 16 -6.21 15.13 -13.07
C GLU A 16 -6.76 13.97 -12.23
N VAL A 17 -7.63 13.15 -12.82
CA VAL A 17 -8.18 11.96 -12.14
C VAL A 17 -7.07 10.95 -11.84
N GLU A 18 -6.16 10.71 -12.77
CA GLU A 18 -5.02 9.82 -12.55
C GLU A 18 -4.13 10.30 -11.40
N ILE A 19 -3.77 11.59 -11.39
CA ILE A 19 -2.94 12.19 -10.33
C ILE A 19 -3.63 12.07 -8.97
N ASP A 20 -4.93 12.35 -8.89
CA ASP A 20 -5.69 12.27 -7.63
C ASP A 20 -5.72 10.82 -7.09
N ILE A 21 -6.03 9.85 -7.95
CA ILE A 21 -6.06 8.43 -7.57
C ILE A 21 -4.68 7.98 -7.08
N ARG A 22 -3.64 8.19 -7.89
CA ARG A 22 -2.26 7.80 -7.55
C ARG A 22 -1.81 8.48 -6.27
N GLY A 23 -2.03 9.80 -6.16
CA GLY A 23 -1.64 10.58 -5.00
C GLY A 23 -2.25 10.06 -3.71
N ARG A 24 -3.54 9.78 -3.69
CA ARG A 24 -4.24 9.23 -2.50
C ARG A 24 -3.69 7.87 -2.10
N TYR A 25 -3.47 6.97 -3.06
CA TYR A 25 -2.93 5.64 -2.78
C TYR A 25 -1.49 5.66 -2.31
N LEU A 26 -0.64 6.47 -2.93
CA LEU A 26 0.77 6.56 -2.53
C LEU A 26 0.94 7.22 -1.16
N MET A 27 0.15 8.24 -0.83
CA MET A 27 0.15 8.82 0.53
C MET A 27 -0.26 7.78 1.58
N MET A 28 -1.34 7.05 1.33
CA MET A 28 -1.81 6.00 2.23
C MET A 28 -0.79 4.87 2.36
N ALA A 29 -0.07 4.55 1.26
CA ALA A 29 1.00 3.57 1.28
C ALA A 29 2.14 3.97 2.21
N CYS A 30 2.53 5.23 2.22
CA CYS A 30 3.54 5.74 3.15
C CYS A 30 3.09 5.58 4.61
N ASP A 31 1.82 5.87 4.92
CA ASP A 31 1.28 5.74 6.26
C ASP A 31 1.25 4.28 6.74
N ILE A 32 0.79 3.36 5.88
CA ILE A 32 0.78 1.92 6.18
C ILE A 32 2.21 1.39 6.31
N GLU A 33 3.11 1.78 5.43
CA GLU A 33 4.52 1.37 5.48
C GLU A 33 5.19 1.84 6.77
N TYR A 34 4.88 3.05 7.24
CA TYR A 34 5.32 3.55 8.54
C TYR A 34 4.76 2.73 9.71
N SER A 35 3.48 2.33 9.65
CA SER A 35 2.88 1.45 10.65
C SER A 35 3.56 0.08 10.68
N LEU A 36 3.80 -0.55 9.51
CA LEU A 36 4.51 -1.83 9.40
C LEU A 36 5.93 -1.77 9.97
N LEU A 37 6.67 -0.68 9.67
CA LEU A 37 8.01 -0.47 10.24
C LEU A 37 7.98 -0.50 11.77
N ASN A 38 7.04 0.22 12.37
CA ASN A 38 6.92 0.29 13.83
C ASN A 38 6.44 -1.03 14.45
N ILE A 39 5.49 -1.73 13.80
CA ILE A 39 5.04 -3.05 14.23
C ILE A 39 6.23 -4.01 14.23
N MET A 40 7.00 -4.08 13.15
CA MET A 40 8.16 -4.94 13.04
C MET A 40 9.23 -4.58 14.09
N ALA A 41 9.48 -3.28 14.30
CA ALA A 41 10.48 -2.81 15.28
C ALA A 41 10.11 -3.21 16.71
N TYR A 42 8.86 -2.99 17.13
CA TYR A 42 8.44 -3.21 18.51
C TYR A 42 7.93 -4.64 18.80
N SER A 43 7.76 -5.47 17.77
CA SER A 43 7.43 -6.88 17.96
C SER A 43 8.61 -7.72 18.41
N ALA A 44 9.79 -7.43 17.91
CA ALA A 44 11.02 -8.21 18.10
C ALA A 44 11.94 -7.64 19.19
N PRO A 45 12.85 -8.47 19.74
CA PRO A 45 13.75 -8.05 20.83
C PRO A 45 14.76 -6.95 20.45
N ASP A 46 15.11 -6.82 19.16
CA ASP A 46 16.08 -5.84 18.67
C ASP A 46 15.45 -4.89 17.64
N PRO A 47 14.85 -3.78 18.10
CA PRO A 47 14.20 -2.80 17.24
C PRO A 47 15.12 -2.18 16.18
N GLN A 48 16.39 -1.92 16.53
CA GLN A 48 17.32 -1.27 15.61
C GLN A 48 17.68 -2.16 14.43
N ASN A 49 17.86 -3.44 14.66
CA ASN A 49 18.12 -4.42 13.62
C ASN A 49 16.89 -4.56 12.70
N GLN A 50 15.67 -4.58 13.27
CA GLN A 50 14.43 -4.65 12.48
C GLN A 50 14.27 -3.42 11.56
N VAL A 51 14.54 -2.22 12.05
CA VAL A 51 14.52 -1.00 11.21
C VAL A 51 15.53 -1.09 10.07
N ARG A 52 16.74 -1.61 10.31
CA ARG A 52 17.75 -1.79 9.25
C ARG A 52 17.33 -2.82 8.21
N ARG A 53 16.71 -3.92 8.63
CA ARG A 53 16.15 -4.94 7.71
C ARG A 53 15.03 -4.35 6.87
N PHE A 54 14.05 -3.70 7.49
CA PHE A 54 12.88 -3.11 6.84
C PHE A 54 13.24 -2.17 5.69
N LYS A 55 14.24 -1.31 5.89
CA LYS A 55 14.69 -0.34 4.87
C LYS A 55 15.20 -0.99 3.57
N LYS A 56 15.59 -2.26 3.62
CA LYS A 56 16.13 -3.01 2.46
C LYS A 56 15.09 -3.88 1.78
N MET A 57 13.88 -3.96 2.31
CA MET A 57 12.82 -4.85 1.83
C MET A 57 11.93 -4.18 0.81
N MET A 58 11.43 -4.95 -0.14
CA MET A 58 10.29 -4.59 -0.99
C MET A 58 8.98 -4.71 -0.19
N MET A 59 7.90 -4.12 -0.68
CA MET A 59 6.63 -4.03 0.07
C MET A 59 6.05 -5.39 0.46
N ASN A 60 6.08 -6.39 -0.43
CA ASN A 60 5.68 -7.76 -0.11
C ASN A 60 6.49 -8.34 1.06
N GLN A 61 7.80 -8.20 1.01
CA GLN A 61 8.70 -8.68 2.08
C GLN A 61 8.44 -7.95 3.42
N LYS A 62 8.13 -6.64 3.37
CA LYS A 62 7.76 -5.87 4.57
C LYS A 62 6.52 -6.43 5.25
N ILE A 63 5.47 -6.74 4.46
CA ILE A 63 4.23 -7.34 4.97
C ILE A 63 4.51 -8.74 5.53
N GLU A 64 5.13 -9.61 4.74
CA GLU A 64 5.43 -11.00 5.14
C GLU A 64 6.28 -11.08 6.40
N CYS A 65 7.37 -10.28 6.47
CA CYS A 65 8.26 -10.27 7.64
C CYS A 65 7.56 -9.68 8.87
N THR A 66 6.75 -8.64 8.71
CA THR A 66 5.99 -8.06 9.83
C THR A 66 5.01 -9.08 10.42
N ILE A 67 4.28 -9.80 9.56
CA ILE A 67 3.37 -10.88 9.97
C ILE A 67 4.12 -12.03 10.63
N ALA A 68 5.26 -12.44 10.07
CA ALA A 68 6.09 -13.51 10.63
C ALA A 68 6.65 -13.14 12.01
N ASP A 69 7.13 -11.90 12.18
CA ASP A 69 7.63 -11.41 13.47
C ASP A 69 6.52 -11.29 14.51
N LEU A 70 5.31 -10.83 14.14
CA LEU A 70 4.15 -10.84 15.03
C LEU A 70 3.78 -12.26 15.48
N LYS A 71 3.66 -13.21 14.56
CA LYS A 71 3.37 -14.62 14.88
C LYS A 71 4.41 -15.22 15.83
N LYS A 72 5.67 -14.90 15.63
CA LYS A 72 6.78 -15.45 16.40
C LYS A 72 6.89 -14.85 17.80
N TYR A 73 6.81 -13.54 17.91
CA TYR A 73 7.14 -12.82 19.14
C TYR A 73 5.93 -12.28 19.90
N LYS A 74 4.81 -12.09 19.23
CA LYS A 74 3.58 -11.50 19.76
C LYS A 74 2.32 -12.19 19.22
N PRO A 75 2.19 -13.53 19.39
CA PRO A 75 1.10 -14.32 18.77
C PRO A 75 -0.30 -13.82 19.16
N THR A 76 -0.51 -13.39 20.41
CA THR A 76 -1.80 -12.83 20.86
C THR A 76 -2.19 -11.58 20.08
N TYR A 77 -1.23 -10.71 19.76
CA TYR A 77 -1.49 -9.55 18.90
C TYR A 77 -1.75 -9.96 17.46
N TYR A 78 -1.01 -10.95 16.94
CA TYR A 78 -1.29 -11.47 15.61
C TYR A 78 -2.74 -11.96 15.51
N ASP A 79 -3.20 -12.78 16.44
CA ASP A 79 -4.57 -13.33 16.44
C ASP A 79 -5.63 -12.21 16.55
N GLN A 80 -5.39 -11.20 17.39
CA GLN A 80 -6.31 -10.09 17.59
C GLN A 80 -6.42 -9.17 16.35
N TYR A 81 -5.34 -9.01 15.57
CA TYR A 81 -5.27 -8.08 14.45
C TYR A 81 -5.21 -8.77 13.09
N LYS A 82 -5.47 -10.09 13.05
CA LYS A 82 -5.34 -10.92 11.85
C LYS A 82 -6.12 -10.35 10.66
N ASP A 83 -7.36 -9.97 10.86
CA ASP A 83 -8.24 -9.51 9.78
C ASP A 83 -7.67 -8.29 9.04
N VAL A 84 -7.12 -7.32 9.78
CA VAL A 84 -6.49 -6.14 9.18
C VAL A 84 -5.15 -6.46 8.51
N LEU A 85 -4.42 -7.44 9.03
CA LEU A 85 -3.16 -7.90 8.42
C LEU A 85 -3.41 -8.66 7.11
N ASP A 86 -4.49 -9.42 7.02
CA ASP A 86 -4.88 -10.16 5.82
C ASP A 86 -5.33 -9.20 4.68
N GLU A 87 -5.85 -8.00 4.99
CA GLU A 87 -6.18 -6.97 3.99
C GLU A 87 -4.95 -6.35 3.30
N LEU A 88 -3.77 -6.45 3.91
CA LEU A 88 -2.56 -5.80 3.39
C LEU A 88 -2.12 -6.33 2.03
N GLU A 89 -2.46 -7.57 1.69
CA GLU A 89 -2.12 -8.13 0.38
C GLU A 89 -2.91 -7.47 -0.76
N GLU A 90 -4.21 -7.26 -0.56
CA GLU A 90 -5.03 -6.52 -1.53
C GLU A 90 -4.55 -5.08 -1.67
N PHE A 91 -4.24 -4.43 -0.53
CA PHE A 91 -3.65 -3.10 -0.52
C PHE A 91 -2.36 -3.04 -1.35
N ARG A 92 -1.46 -4.02 -1.16
CA ARG A 92 -0.19 -4.10 -1.89
C ARG A 92 -0.40 -4.20 -3.40
N LEU A 93 -1.35 -5.02 -3.84
CA LEU A 93 -1.66 -5.19 -5.26
C LEU A 93 -2.13 -3.87 -5.89
N ILE A 94 -3.12 -3.21 -5.28
CA ILE A 94 -3.64 -1.93 -5.78
C ILE A 94 -2.55 -0.85 -5.74
N ARG A 95 -1.78 -0.79 -4.65
CA ARG A 95 -0.66 0.17 -4.53
C ARG A 95 0.38 -0.02 -5.63
N ASN A 96 0.72 -1.27 -5.95
CA ASN A 96 1.69 -1.55 -7.01
C ASN A 96 1.15 -1.11 -8.38
N ASP A 97 -0.12 -1.37 -8.64
CA ASP A 97 -0.76 -0.90 -9.88
C ASP A 97 -0.71 0.63 -9.97
N MET A 98 -1.03 1.33 -8.88
CA MET A 98 -1.01 2.80 -8.84
C MET A 98 0.41 3.38 -8.91
N ALA A 99 1.43 2.66 -8.46
CA ALA A 99 2.81 3.16 -8.44
C ALA A 99 3.57 2.91 -9.74
N HIS A 100 3.29 1.80 -10.42
CA HIS A 100 4.19 1.28 -11.45
C HIS A 100 3.53 1.01 -12.80
N HIS A 101 2.20 0.86 -12.85
CA HIS A 101 1.50 0.48 -14.06
C HIS A 101 0.88 1.68 -14.77
N THR A 102 0.76 1.60 -16.09
CA THR A 102 0.06 2.61 -16.88
C THR A 102 -1.43 2.54 -16.61
N ILE A 103 -2.06 3.70 -16.38
CA ILE A 103 -3.52 3.83 -16.28
C ILE A 103 -4.04 4.20 -17.67
N GLU A 104 -5.11 3.52 -18.09
CA GLU A 104 -5.81 3.78 -19.33
C GLU A 104 -7.33 3.83 -19.04
N PHE A 105 -7.98 4.92 -19.40
CA PHE A 105 -9.42 5.06 -19.32
C PHE A 105 -10.11 4.39 -20.52
N HIS A 106 -11.26 3.76 -20.30
CA HIS A 106 -11.97 3.03 -21.36
C HIS A 106 -12.56 3.95 -22.41
N ASP A 107 -13.02 5.14 -22.01
CA ASP A 107 -13.59 6.17 -22.86
C ASP A 107 -13.23 7.54 -22.30
N ASN A 108 -12.78 8.43 -23.14
CA ASN A 108 -12.42 9.80 -22.77
C ASN A 108 -13.62 10.60 -22.21
N ASN A 109 -14.85 10.13 -22.46
CA ASN A 109 -16.08 10.73 -21.91
C ASN A 109 -16.58 10.01 -20.65
N ASP A 110 -16.02 8.85 -20.28
CA ASP A 110 -16.37 8.10 -19.07
C ASP A 110 -15.11 7.79 -18.25
N LEU A 111 -14.75 8.73 -17.38
CA LEU A 111 -13.63 8.58 -16.46
C LEU A 111 -13.96 7.73 -15.23
N THR A 112 -15.14 7.12 -15.16
CA THR A 112 -15.55 6.32 -14.01
C THR A 112 -14.92 4.93 -13.98
N LYS A 113 -14.36 4.47 -15.12
CA LYS A 113 -13.73 3.16 -15.31
C LYS A 113 -12.36 3.31 -15.97
N PHE A 114 -11.39 2.60 -15.45
CA PHE A 114 -10.06 2.53 -16.01
C PHE A 114 -9.45 1.16 -15.79
N ARG A 115 -8.38 0.89 -16.52
CA ARG A 115 -7.55 -0.30 -16.33
C ARG A 115 -6.09 0.07 -16.09
N THR A 116 -5.39 -0.77 -15.34
CA THR A 116 -3.95 -0.69 -15.22
C THR A 116 -3.32 -1.76 -16.10
N LEU A 117 -2.34 -1.37 -16.90
CA LEU A 117 -1.62 -2.25 -17.83
C LEU A 117 -0.28 -2.64 -17.22
N PHE A 118 0.02 -3.93 -17.22
CA PHE A 118 1.30 -4.45 -16.73
C PHE A 118 1.79 -5.63 -17.60
N ILE A 119 3.09 -5.85 -17.58
CA ILE A 119 3.71 -6.99 -18.24
C ILE A 119 3.88 -8.09 -17.19
N ASP A 120 3.44 -9.29 -17.52
CA ASP A 120 3.62 -10.49 -16.71
C ASP A 120 4.31 -11.56 -17.56
N GLU A 121 4.92 -12.53 -16.91
CA GLU A 121 5.57 -13.66 -17.58
C GLU A 121 4.66 -14.88 -17.50
N ASP A 122 4.26 -15.40 -18.65
CA ASP A 122 3.51 -16.66 -18.76
C ASP A 122 4.31 -17.67 -19.62
N ASN A 123 4.78 -18.75 -18.97
CA ASN A 123 5.60 -19.80 -19.61
C ASN A 123 6.85 -19.28 -20.34
N GLY A 124 7.52 -18.27 -19.79
CA GLY A 124 8.71 -17.65 -20.37
C GLY A 124 8.43 -16.66 -21.50
N ILE A 125 7.18 -16.26 -21.69
CA ILE A 125 6.75 -15.27 -22.66
C ILE A 125 6.18 -14.06 -21.93
N GLU A 126 6.68 -12.88 -22.24
CA GLU A 126 6.11 -11.62 -21.73
C GLU A 126 4.73 -11.40 -22.35
N VAL A 127 3.71 -11.28 -21.49
CA VAL A 127 2.31 -11.04 -21.89
C VAL A 127 1.80 -9.78 -21.22
N MET A 128 1.14 -8.93 -22.00
CA MET A 128 0.46 -7.77 -21.46
C MET A 128 -0.84 -8.23 -20.78
N LYS A 129 -0.99 -7.87 -19.51
CA LYS A 129 -2.19 -8.10 -18.71
C LYS A 129 -2.76 -6.79 -18.22
N TYR A 130 -3.99 -6.82 -17.75
CA TYR A 130 -4.66 -5.66 -17.17
C TYR A 130 -5.52 -6.04 -15.97
N ARG A 131 -5.76 -5.05 -15.10
CA ARG A 131 -6.78 -5.09 -14.04
C ARG A 131 -7.71 -3.92 -14.20
N GLU A 132 -8.99 -4.18 -14.08
CA GLU A 132 -10.04 -3.16 -14.21
C GLU A 132 -10.41 -2.60 -12.84
N TYR A 133 -10.63 -1.29 -12.82
CA TYR A 133 -11.02 -0.53 -11.64
C TYR A 133 -12.16 0.43 -11.98
N THR A 134 -12.97 0.74 -10.95
CA THR A 134 -13.92 1.85 -10.99
C THR A 134 -13.53 2.92 -9.98
N LEU A 135 -13.87 4.18 -10.23
CA LEU A 135 -13.62 5.25 -9.27
C LEU A 135 -14.32 5.01 -7.94
N SER A 136 -15.54 4.41 -7.95
CA SER A 136 -16.25 4.04 -6.72
C SER A 136 -15.48 3.00 -5.91
N PHE A 137 -15.00 1.92 -6.53
CA PHE A 137 -14.16 0.92 -5.88
C PHE A 137 -12.90 1.56 -5.30
N MET A 138 -12.24 2.44 -6.05
CA MET A 138 -11.03 3.13 -5.58
C MET A 138 -11.32 4.03 -4.38
N ALA A 139 -12.42 4.79 -4.40
CA ALA A 139 -12.83 5.63 -3.27
C ALA A 139 -13.16 4.79 -2.01
N GLU A 140 -13.91 3.71 -2.18
CA GLU A 140 -14.25 2.79 -1.08
C GLU A 140 -13.00 2.11 -0.50
N SER A 141 -12.08 1.66 -1.35
CA SER A 141 -10.84 1.04 -0.90
C SER A 141 -9.93 2.03 -0.16
N VAL A 142 -9.85 3.30 -0.58
CA VAL A 142 -9.15 4.35 0.19
C VAL A 142 -9.76 4.52 1.58
N VAL A 143 -11.09 4.55 1.71
CA VAL A 143 -11.77 4.66 3.01
C VAL A 143 -11.48 3.43 3.87
N ARG A 144 -11.57 2.22 3.29
CA ARG A 144 -11.30 0.96 3.99
C ARG A 144 -9.86 0.91 4.50
N PHE A 145 -8.88 1.14 3.64
CA PHE A 145 -7.46 1.08 4.05
C PHE A 145 -7.06 2.20 5.03
N ARG A 146 -7.72 3.35 5.02
CA ARG A 146 -7.56 4.35 6.08
C ARG A 146 -8.07 3.84 7.44
N LYS A 147 -9.16 3.08 7.46
CA LYS A 147 -9.63 2.43 8.68
C LYS A 147 -8.64 1.36 9.14
N SER A 148 -8.14 0.53 8.22
CA SER A 148 -7.13 -0.48 8.51
C SER A 148 -5.86 0.15 9.07
N ASN A 149 -5.39 1.28 8.51
CA ASN A 149 -4.22 1.99 9.05
C ASN A 149 -4.44 2.55 10.46
N LYS A 150 -5.65 2.98 10.81
CA LYS A 150 -5.95 3.37 12.21
C LYS A 150 -5.82 2.19 13.16
N VAL A 151 -6.28 1.00 12.76
CA VAL A 151 -6.15 -0.22 13.56
C VAL A 151 -4.68 -0.65 13.67
N LEU A 152 -3.89 -0.55 12.58
CA LEU A 152 -2.45 -0.78 12.64
C LEU A 152 -1.73 0.22 13.56
N THR A 153 -2.14 1.48 13.56
CA THR A 153 -1.60 2.52 14.46
C THR A 153 -1.90 2.21 15.92
N GLU A 154 -3.09 1.68 16.23
CA GLU A 154 -3.43 1.20 17.57
C GLU A 154 -2.53 0.05 18.00
N LEU A 155 -2.30 -0.93 17.12
CA LEU A 155 -1.36 -2.03 17.37
C LEU A 155 0.06 -1.51 17.64
N VAL A 156 0.55 -0.55 16.85
CA VAL A 156 1.84 0.10 17.09
C VAL A 156 1.93 0.69 18.50
N PHE A 157 0.88 1.41 18.92
CA PHE A 157 0.85 2.03 20.24
C PHE A 157 0.93 1.00 21.37
N ARG A 158 0.18 -0.10 21.25
CA ARG A 158 0.20 -1.19 22.24
C ARG A 158 1.57 -1.86 22.29
N LEU A 159 2.15 -2.23 21.15
CA LEU A 159 3.47 -2.85 21.07
C LEU A 159 4.57 -1.95 21.66
N LYS A 160 4.50 -0.64 21.39
CA LYS A 160 5.44 0.33 21.94
C LYS A 160 5.33 0.45 23.46
N ASN A 161 4.11 0.42 24.00
CA ASN A 161 3.88 0.45 25.45
C ASN A 161 4.46 -0.80 26.12
N ASP A 162 4.16 -1.99 25.60
CA ASP A 162 4.73 -3.25 26.09
C ASP A 162 6.25 -3.25 26.08
N TYR A 163 6.82 -2.74 24.97
CA TYR A 163 8.28 -2.62 24.84
C TYR A 163 8.87 -1.71 25.92
N ASN A 164 8.28 -0.54 26.12
CA ASN A 164 8.71 0.42 27.12
C ASN A 164 8.57 -0.12 28.56
N GLU A 165 7.50 -0.86 28.84
CA GLU A 165 7.27 -1.47 30.16
C GLU A 165 8.30 -2.57 30.45
N SER A 166 8.65 -3.38 29.47
CA SER A 166 9.64 -4.45 29.60
C SER A 166 11.10 -3.96 29.71
N HIS A 167 11.35 -2.70 29.38
CA HIS A 167 12.69 -2.07 29.42
C HIS A 167 12.75 -0.89 30.40
N LYS A 168 11.85 -0.83 31.37
CA LYS A 168 11.99 0.09 32.49
C LYS A 168 13.20 -0.34 33.33
N PRO A 169 14.07 0.61 33.74
CA PRO A 169 15.23 0.33 34.57
C PRO A 169 14.85 -0.22 35.94
#